data_c0a2d3a79f9bb1d4650ce7d619c8400b
#
_entry.id   c0a2d3a79f9bb1d4650ce7d619c8400b
#
_cell.length_a   1.000
_cell.length_b   1.000
_cell.length_c   1.000
_cell.angle_alpha   90.00
_cell.angle_beta   90.00
_cell.angle_gamma   90.00
#
_symmetry.space_group_name_H-M   'P 1'
#
loop_
_entity.id
_entity.type
_entity.pdbx_description
1 polymer ?
#
loop_
_entity_poly.entity_id
_entity_poly.type
_entity_poly.pdbx_seq_one_letter_code
_entity_poly.pdbx_strand_id
1 'polypeptide(L)'
;MMEWLRPAGIGLAIFFAYYLGKDAISQFHIMGPFVVMLMSGTVAFESLILGEVASEKIGYAPNRAYQIQSGLANAATAITALLVYVLDWGRYADATIVTAMLIFFTFSAVNHAATAIMKKNMKPVNVLRPALTLLLIGLLLPLMINALTQ
;
A
#
# COMPACT_ATOMS: atom_id res chain seq x y z
N MET A 1 -2.75 16.40 2.33
CA MET A 1 -2.30 16.00 3.69
C MET A 1 -1.93 14.52 3.75
N MET A 2 -2.72 13.59 3.18
CA MET A 2 -2.41 12.14 3.19
C MET A 2 -1.19 11.75 2.33
N GLU A 3 -0.78 12.57 1.36
CA GLU A 3 0.36 12.29 0.48
C GLU A 3 1.69 12.19 1.21
N TRP A 4 1.90 13.01 2.24
CA TRP A 4 3.11 12.97 3.06
C TRP A 4 3.08 11.88 4.13
N LEU A 5 1.88 11.42 4.52
CA LEU A 5 1.72 10.36 5.51
C LEU A 5 2.30 9.02 5.00
N ARG A 6 2.12 8.73 3.70
CA ARG A 6 2.64 7.47 3.10
C ARG A 6 4.16 7.40 3.11
N PRO A 7 4.91 8.34 2.52
CA PRO A 7 6.37 8.27 2.56
C PRO A 7 6.93 8.38 3.98
N ALA A 8 6.35 9.21 4.85
CA ALA A 8 6.77 9.30 6.25
C ALA A 8 6.54 7.98 7.00
N GLY A 9 5.38 7.34 6.82
CA GLY A 9 5.08 6.06 7.44
C GLY A 9 5.93 4.91 6.88
N ILE A 10 6.26 4.91 5.58
CA ILE A 10 7.21 3.95 5.00
C ILE A 10 8.60 4.15 5.61
N GLY A 11 9.05 5.39 5.79
CA GLY A 11 10.31 5.71 6.47
C GLY A 11 10.34 5.19 7.90
N LEU A 12 9.23 5.33 8.65
CA LEU A 12 9.10 4.76 10.01
C LEU A 12 9.10 3.23 9.99
N ALA A 13 8.43 2.60 9.02
CA ALA A 13 8.45 1.15 8.87
C ALA A 13 9.87 0.62 8.66
N ILE A 14 10.65 1.26 7.77
CA ILE A 14 12.05 0.94 7.53
C ILE A 14 12.85 1.11 8.82
N PHE A 15 12.73 2.26 9.47
CA PHE A 15 13.46 2.55 10.70
C PHE A 15 13.20 1.48 11.76
N PHE A 16 11.93 1.19 12.07
CA PHE A 16 11.61 0.19 13.10
C PHE A 16 12.00 -1.23 12.71
N ALA A 17 11.87 -1.60 11.44
CA ALA A 17 12.28 -2.91 10.96
C ALA A 17 13.78 -3.16 11.19
N TYR A 18 14.63 -2.19 10.83
CA TYR A 18 16.09 -2.33 11.02
C TYR A 18 16.57 -2.02 12.42
N TYR A 19 15.81 -1.25 13.21
CA TYR A 19 16.16 -0.98 14.60
C TYR A 19 15.78 -2.11 15.56
N LEU A 20 14.63 -2.76 15.34
CA LEU A 20 14.09 -3.81 16.21
C LEU A 20 14.32 -5.21 15.66
N GLY A 21 14.31 -5.38 14.33
CA GLY A 21 14.46 -6.68 13.69
C GLY A 21 15.91 -7.15 13.68
N LYS A 22 16.13 -8.36 14.19
CA LYS A 22 17.47 -8.97 14.34
C LYS A 22 17.91 -9.75 13.10
N ASP A 23 16.96 -10.18 12.28
CA ASP A 23 17.15 -11.00 11.08
C ASP A 23 16.12 -10.62 10.01
N ALA A 24 16.25 -11.21 8.81
CA ALA A 24 15.35 -10.87 7.72
C ALA A 24 13.88 -11.24 8.02
N ILE A 25 13.62 -12.28 8.80
CA ILE A 25 12.27 -12.70 9.16
C ILE A 25 11.62 -11.64 10.05
N SER A 26 12.27 -11.23 11.12
CA SER A 26 11.76 -10.22 12.06
C SER A 26 11.67 -8.83 11.39
N GLN A 27 12.64 -8.46 10.55
CA GLN A 27 12.60 -7.22 9.79
C GLN A 27 11.41 -7.19 8.83
N PHE A 28 11.16 -8.29 8.13
CA PHE A 28 10.03 -8.40 7.21
C PHE A 28 8.69 -8.41 7.95
N HIS A 29 8.58 -9.13 9.07
CA HIS A 29 7.39 -9.15 9.92
C HIS A 29 7.00 -7.75 10.41
N ILE A 30 7.97 -6.91 10.78
CA ILE A 30 7.72 -5.52 11.19
C ILE A 30 7.35 -4.66 9.98
N MET A 31 8.14 -4.71 8.90
CA MET A 31 7.98 -3.79 7.76
C MET A 31 6.78 -4.15 6.89
N GLY A 32 6.62 -5.42 6.52
CA GLY A 32 5.63 -5.85 5.54
C GLY A 32 4.19 -5.51 5.95
N PRO A 33 3.65 -6.09 7.04
CA PRO A 33 2.29 -5.79 7.50
C PRO A 33 2.08 -4.31 7.83
N PHE A 34 3.08 -3.62 8.39
CA PHE A 34 2.96 -2.19 8.69
C PHE A 34 2.78 -1.35 7.41
N VAL A 35 3.55 -1.63 6.36
CA VAL A 35 3.40 -0.94 5.08
C VAL A 35 2.04 -1.25 4.46
N VAL A 36 1.55 -2.50 4.55
CA VAL A 36 0.21 -2.87 4.08
C VAL A 36 -0.87 -2.10 4.84
N MET A 37 -0.80 -2.04 6.17
CA MET A 37 -1.73 -1.26 7.00
C MET A 37 -1.75 0.22 6.60
N LEU A 38 -0.58 0.82 6.44
CA LEU A 38 -0.45 2.22 6.07
C LEU A 38 -1.02 2.51 4.68
N MET A 39 -0.63 1.71 3.69
CA MET A 39 -1.02 1.94 2.30
C MET A 39 -2.51 1.69 2.09
N SER A 40 -3.01 0.53 2.51
CA SER A 40 -4.43 0.19 2.38
C SER A 40 -5.31 1.03 3.31
N GLY A 41 -4.87 1.28 4.55
CA GLY A 41 -5.60 2.13 5.50
C GLY A 41 -5.78 3.57 5.01
N THR A 42 -4.74 4.16 4.42
CA THR A 42 -4.86 5.51 3.83
C THR A 42 -5.78 5.54 2.62
N VAL A 43 -5.77 4.51 1.76
CA VAL A 43 -6.71 4.39 0.64
C VAL A 43 -8.14 4.20 1.16
N ALA A 44 -8.35 3.37 2.19
CA ALA A 44 -9.65 3.19 2.83
C ALA A 44 -10.20 4.53 3.36
N PHE A 45 -9.38 5.27 4.10
CA PHE A 45 -9.76 6.58 4.63
C PHE A 45 -10.12 7.58 3.52
N GLU A 46 -9.24 7.71 2.50
CA GLU A 46 -9.50 8.59 1.36
C GLU A 46 -10.81 8.24 0.66
N SER A 47 -11.08 6.94 0.44
CA SER A 47 -12.27 6.49 -0.29
C SER A 47 -13.56 6.61 0.53
N LEU A 48 -13.52 6.27 1.82
CA LEU A 48 -14.72 6.26 2.67
C LEU A 48 -15.10 7.66 3.17
N ILE A 49 -14.10 8.47 3.53
CA ILE A 49 -14.30 9.77 4.19
C ILE A 49 -14.19 10.93 3.20
N LEU A 50 -13.17 10.89 2.31
CA LEU A 50 -12.87 12.00 1.40
C LEU A 50 -13.32 11.74 -0.05
N GLY A 51 -14.15 10.75 -0.31
CA GLY A 51 -14.48 10.17 -1.61
C GLY A 51 -14.56 11.15 -2.79
N GLU A 52 -15.41 12.18 -2.72
CA GLU A 52 -15.55 13.17 -3.81
C GLU A 52 -14.27 13.97 -4.02
N VAL A 53 -13.69 14.50 -2.95
CA VAL A 53 -12.42 15.27 -3.00
C VAL A 53 -11.28 14.40 -3.54
N ALA A 54 -11.24 13.12 -3.18
CA ALA A 54 -10.24 12.18 -3.69
C ALA A 54 -10.42 11.93 -5.21
N SER A 55 -11.65 11.83 -5.70
CA SER A 55 -11.94 11.67 -7.13
C SER A 55 -11.54 12.88 -7.95
N GLU A 56 -11.88 14.08 -7.49
CA GLU A 56 -11.47 15.34 -8.15
C GLU A 56 -9.95 15.46 -8.25
N LYS A 57 -9.25 15.09 -7.19
CA LYS A 57 -7.80 15.12 -7.13
C LYS A 57 -7.14 14.19 -8.16
N ILE A 58 -7.75 13.03 -8.41
CA ILE A 58 -7.28 12.06 -9.41
C ILE A 58 -7.74 12.47 -10.82
N GLY A 59 -8.80 13.28 -10.93
CA GLY A 59 -9.43 13.66 -12.17
C GLY A 59 -10.37 12.58 -12.72
N TYR A 60 -11.01 11.83 -11.84
CA TYR A 60 -12.04 10.85 -12.16
C TYR A 60 -13.43 11.40 -11.85
N ALA A 61 -14.42 10.95 -12.61
CA ALA A 61 -15.82 11.23 -12.28
C ALA A 61 -16.19 10.62 -10.92
N PRO A 62 -16.85 11.36 -10.02
CA PRO A 62 -17.26 10.83 -8.73
C PRO A 62 -18.22 9.64 -8.91
N ASN A 63 -17.93 8.54 -8.21
CA ASN A 63 -18.81 7.38 -8.12
C ASN A 63 -18.80 6.86 -6.68
N ARG A 64 -19.80 7.27 -5.92
CA ARG A 64 -19.88 6.97 -4.49
C ARG A 64 -19.96 5.48 -4.18
N ALA A 65 -20.70 4.71 -4.96
CA ALA A 65 -20.81 3.26 -4.77
C ALA A 65 -19.45 2.57 -4.96
N TYR A 66 -18.73 2.93 -6.01
CA TYR A 66 -17.36 2.43 -6.25
C TYR A 66 -16.39 2.84 -5.13
N GLN A 67 -16.45 4.08 -4.68
CA GLN A 67 -15.60 4.60 -3.60
C GLN A 67 -15.82 3.82 -2.30
N ILE A 68 -17.09 3.58 -1.92
CA ILE A 68 -17.42 2.80 -0.72
C ILE A 68 -16.88 1.38 -0.86
N GLN A 69 -17.13 0.69 -1.97
CA GLN A 69 -16.67 -0.67 -2.17
C GLN A 69 -15.14 -0.78 -2.15
N SER A 70 -14.45 0.12 -2.84
CA SER A 70 -12.98 0.20 -2.83
C SER A 70 -12.45 0.50 -1.43
N GLY A 71 -13.08 1.42 -0.71
CA GLY A 71 -12.72 1.76 0.64
C GLY A 71 -12.87 0.60 1.63
N LEU A 72 -13.98 -0.14 1.55
CA LEU A 72 -14.21 -1.33 2.39
C LEU A 72 -13.21 -2.45 2.09
N ALA A 73 -12.88 -2.70 0.81
CA ALA A 73 -11.88 -3.69 0.44
C ALA A 73 -10.49 -3.34 0.99
N ASN A 74 -10.10 -2.07 0.90
CA ASN A 74 -8.83 -1.59 1.47
C ASN A 74 -8.84 -1.60 3.01
N ALA A 75 -9.96 -1.28 3.66
CA ALA A 75 -10.11 -1.40 5.10
C ALA A 75 -9.95 -2.86 5.56
N ALA A 76 -10.60 -3.80 4.88
CA ALA A 76 -10.43 -5.23 5.17
C ALA A 76 -8.97 -5.68 5.04
N THR A 77 -8.28 -5.25 3.98
CA THR A 77 -6.85 -5.54 3.78
C THR A 77 -5.99 -4.97 4.91
N ALA A 78 -6.23 -3.73 5.32
CA ALA A 78 -5.50 -3.09 6.43
C ALA A 78 -5.74 -3.80 7.78
N ILE A 79 -6.99 -4.18 8.06
CA ILE A 79 -7.36 -4.93 9.27
C ILE A 79 -6.70 -6.31 9.25
N THR A 80 -6.73 -7.02 8.11
CA THR A 80 -6.06 -8.32 7.99
C THR A 80 -4.57 -8.20 8.25
N ALA A 81 -3.90 -7.17 7.71
CA ALA A 81 -2.48 -6.94 7.98
C ALA A 81 -2.21 -6.65 9.46
N LEU A 82 -3.09 -5.91 10.14
CA LEU A 82 -3.00 -5.70 11.59
C LEU A 82 -3.10 -7.02 12.36
N LEU A 83 -4.05 -7.89 12.00
CA LEU A 83 -4.23 -9.19 12.64
C LEU A 83 -3.02 -10.12 12.38
N VAL A 84 -2.50 -10.15 11.16
CA VAL A 84 -1.29 -10.89 10.81
C VAL A 84 -0.11 -10.46 11.68
N TYR A 85 0.06 -9.15 11.85
CA TYR A 85 1.13 -8.59 12.67
C TYR A 85 0.95 -8.88 14.17
N VAL A 86 -0.23 -8.56 14.74
CA VAL A 86 -0.46 -8.64 16.20
C VAL A 86 -0.55 -10.08 16.69
N LEU A 87 -1.10 -10.99 15.87
CA LEU A 87 -1.28 -12.40 16.23
C LEU A 87 -0.10 -13.29 15.76
N ASP A 88 0.92 -12.69 15.15
CA ASP A 88 2.12 -13.37 14.63
C ASP A 88 1.78 -14.65 13.86
N TRP A 89 1.04 -14.49 12.75
CA TRP A 89 0.66 -15.63 11.89
C TRP A 89 1.84 -16.19 11.08
N GLY A 90 3.01 -15.58 11.23
CA GLY A 90 4.26 -16.03 10.66
C GLY A 90 4.54 -15.53 9.25
N ARG A 91 5.79 -15.75 8.82
CA ARG A 91 6.36 -15.17 7.59
C ARG A 91 5.57 -15.42 6.30
N TYR A 92 4.88 -16.56 6.20
CA TYR A 92 4.06 -16.86 5.02
C TYR A 92 2.77 -16.04 4.98
N ALA A 93 2.18 -15.73 6.12
CA ALA A 93 1.03 -14.83 6.19
C ALA A 93 1.45 -13.38 5.88
N ASP A 94 2.61 -12.94 6.41
CA ASP A 94 3.21 -11.66 6.05
C ASP A 94 3.43 -11.56 4.54
N ALA A 95 4.04 -12.59 3.94
CA ALA A 95 4.30 -12.62 2.49
C ALA A 95 3.00 -12.61 1.67
N THR A 96 1.99 -13.32 2.12
CA THR A 96 0.69 -13.38 1.44
C THR A 96 0.02 -12.01 1.39
N ILE A 97 -0.07 -11.32 2.54
CA ILE A 97 -0.74 -10.01 2.58
C ILE A 97 0.06 -8.93 1.84
N VAL A 98 1.39 -8.97 1.92
CA VAL A 98 2.27 -8.08 1.16
C VAL A 98 2.14 -8.33 -0.34
N THR A 99 2.16 -9.60 -0.77
CA THR A 99 2.01 -9.95 -2.19
C THR A 99 0.66 -9.50 -2.73
N ALA A 100 -0.43 -9.74 -2.00
CA ALA A 100 -1.77 -9.29 -2.39
C ALA A 100 -1.82 -7.76 -2.58
N MET A 101 -1.22 -7.00 -1.65
CA MET A 101 -1.10 -5.55 -1.78
C MET A 101 -0.27 -5.15 -3.00
N LEU A 102 0.91 -5.72 -3.20
CA LEU A 102 1.80 -5.37 -4.32
C LEU A 102 1.14 -5.64 -5.68
N ILE A 103 0.42 -6.76 -5.83
CA ILE A 103 -0.34 -7.07 -7.05
C ILE A 103 -1.43 -6.03 -7.27
N PHE A 104 -2.22 -5.71 -6.24
CA PHE A 104 -3.28 -4.71 -6.34
C PHE A 104 -2.72 -3.33 -6.73
N PHE A 105 -1.63 -2.89 -6.08
CA PHE A 105 -1.02 -1.60 -6.40
C PHE A 105 -0.36 -1.59 -7.78
N THR A 106 0.17 -2.72 -8.25
CA THR A 106 0.69 -2.85 -9.62
C THR A 106 -0.42 -2.65 -10.64
N PHE A 107 -1.56 -3.32 -10.49
CA PHE A 107 -2.70 -3.11 -11.39
C PHE A 107 -3.24 -1.67 -11.32
N SER A 108 -3.30 -1.10 -10.11
CA SER A 108 -3.68 0.29 -9.93
C SER A 108 -2.70 1.25 -10.61
N ALA A 109 -1.40 1.00 -10.48
CA ALA A 109 -0.34 1.78 -11.12
C ALA A 109 -0.45 1.76 -12.65
N VAL A 110 -0.67 0.58 -13.24
CA VAL A 110 -0.90 0.43 -14.68
C VAL A 110 -2.13 1.24 -15.13
N ASN A 111 -3.24 1.15 -14.38
CA ASN A 111 -4.45 1.93 -14.68
C ASN A 111 -4.21 3.45 -14.60
N HIS A 112 -3.46 3.93 -13.59
CA HIS A 112 -3.10 5.34 -13.48
C HIS A 112 -2.17 5.80 -14.61
N ALA A 113 -1.16 5.00 -14.96
CA ALA A 113 -0.26 5.28 -16.08
C ALA A 113 -1.02 5.32 -17.41
N ALA A 114 -1.91 4.35 -17.67
CA ALA A 114 -2.77 4.34 -18.85
C ALA A 114 -3.68 5.59 -18.90
N THR A 115 -4.26 5.99 -17.78
CA THR A 115 -5.09 7.20 -17.70
C THR A 115 -4.26 8.47 -17.96
N ALA A 116 -3.04 8.55 -17.42
CA ALA A 116 -2.15 9.68 -17.66
C ALA A 116 -1.81 9.83 -19.16
N ILE A 117 -1.50 8.72 -19.82
CA ILE A 117 -1.07 8.70 -21.23
C ILE A 117 -2.27 8.84 -22.17
N MET A 118 -3.26 7.95 -22.06
CA MET A 118 -4.37 7.85 -23.04
C MET A 118 -5.38 8.99 -22.90
N LYS A 119 -5.66 9.44 -21.66
CA LYS A 119 -6.60 10.53 -21.38
C LYS A 119 -5.91 11.88 -21.18
N LYS A 120 -4.58 11.93 -21.33
CA LYS A 120 -3.75 13.13 -21.07
C LYS A 120 -4.01 13.73 -19.68
N ASN A 121 -4.37 12.87 -18.71
CA ASN A 121 -4.64 13.29 -17.33
C ASN A 121 -3.35 13.22 -16.52
N MET A 122 -2.49 14.24 -16.68
CA MET A 122 -1.17 14.35 -16.05
C MET A 122 -1.22 14.86 -14.60
N LYS A 123 -2.35 14.69 -13.90
CA LYS A 123 -2.40 15.05 -12.47
C LYS A 123 -1.31 14.31 -11.69
N PRO A 124 -0.65 14.95 -10.70
CA PRO A 124 0.49 14.39 -9.98
C PRO A 124 0.23 12.98 -9.42
N VAL A 125 -0.98 12.72 -8.96
CA VAL A 125 -1.38 11.41 -8.41
C VAL A 125 -1.26 10.29 -9.45
N ASN A 126 -1.58 10.56 -10.73
CA ASN A 126 -1.49 9.57 -11.80
C ASN A 126 -0.05 9.22 -12.19
N VAL A 127 0.90 10.11 -11.90
CA VAL A 127 2.33 9.89 -12.18
C VAL A 127 3.05 9.33 -10.94
N LEU A 128 2.73 9.83 -9.75
CA LEU A 128 3.40 9.44 -8.52
C LEU A 128 3.02 8.02 -8.04
N ARG A 129 1.79 7.55 -8.31
CA ARG A 129 1.38 6.20 -7.90
C ARG A 129 2.19 5.08 -8.57
N PRO A 130 2.44 5.09 -9.89
CA PRO A 130 3.37 4.14 -10.51
C PRO A 130 4.77 4.18 -9.88
N ALA A 131 5.33 5.38 -9.66
CA ALA A 131 6.65 5.54 -9.05
C ALA A 131 6.70 4.97 -7.62
N LEU A 132 5.67 5.26 -6.80
CA LEU A 132 5.57 4.72 -5.45
C LEU A 132 5.43 3.19 -5.45
N THR A 133 4.68 2.63 -6.40
CA THR A 133 4.54 1.18 -6.53
C THR A 133 5.88 0.50 -6.85
N LEU A 134 6.67 1.06 -7.77
CA LEU A 134 8.01 0.56 -8.08
C LEU A 134 8.94 0.63 -6.85
N LEU A 135 8.87 1.71 -6.09
CA LEU A 135 9.62 1.85 -4.84
C LEU A 135 9.22 0.79 -3.81
N LEU A 136 7.93 0.52 -3.65
CA LEU A 136 7.44 -0.51 -2.72
C LEU A 136 7.87 -1.92 -3.15
N ILE A 137 7.85 -2.24 -4.44
CA ILE A 137 8.36 -3.51 -4.97
C ILE A 137 9.86 -3.63 -4.66
N GLY A 138 10.65 -2.60 -4.97
CA GLY A 138 12.09 -2.59 -4.72
C GLY A 138 12.46 -2.69 -3.25
N LEU A 139 11.61 -2.20 -2.35
CA LEU A 139 11.82 -2.25 -0.91
C LEU A 139 11.40 -3.58 -0.29
N LEU A 140 10.18 -4.04 -0.60
CA LEU A 140 9.56 -5.17 0.11
C LEU A 140 9.93 -6.52 -0.50
N LEU A 141 10.07 -6.62 -1.83
CA LEU A 141 10.30 -7.91 -2.48
C LEU A 141 11.65 -8.55 -2.11
N PRO A 142 12.78 -7.84 -2.10
CA PRO A 142 14.05 -8.44 -1.68
C PRO A 142 14.03 -8.91 -0.22
N LEU A 143 13.45 -8.10 0.68
CA LEU A 143 13.35 -8.46 2.09
C LEU A 143 12.42 -9.66 2.31
N MET A 144 11.29 -9.71 1.59
CA MET A 144 10.37 -10.86 1.59
C MET A 144 11.07 -12.14 1.13
N ILE A 145 11.82 -12.08 0.02
CA ILE A 145 12.57 -13.25 -0.50
C ILE A 145 13.58 -13.73 0.56
N ASN A 146 14.34 -12.82 1.14
CA ASN A 146 15.28 -13.17 2.19
C ASN A 146 14.59 -13.83 3.40
N ALA A 147 13.46 -13.29 3.85
CA ALA A 147 12.69 -13.85 4.96
C ALA A 147 12.12 -15.24 4.67
N LEU A 148 11.75 -15.52 3.41
CA LEU A 148 11.20 -16.81 3.02
C LEU A 148 12.27 -17.89 2.78
N THR A 149 13.52 -17.50 2.52
CA THR A 149 14.63 -18.42 2.25
C THR A 149 15.50 -18.77 3.47
N GLN A 150 15.33 -18.07 4.57
CA GLN A 150 15.90 -18.42 5.88
C GLN A 150 15.04 -19.45 6.61
#